data_6ceee3ed46173754418aea63b6b8d626
#
_entry.id   6ceee3ed46173754418aea63b6b8d626
#
_cell.length_a   1.000
_cell.length_b   1.000
_cell.length_c   1.000
_cell.angle_alpha   90.00
_cell.angle_beta   90.00
_cell.angle_gamma   90.00
#
_symmetry.space_group_name_H-M   'P 1'
#
loop_
_entity.id
_entity.type
_entity.pdbx_description
1 polymer ?
#
loop_
_entity_poly.entity_id
_entity_poly.type
_entity_poly.pdbx_seq_one_letter_code
_entity_poly.pdbx_strand_id
1 'polypeptide(L)'
;GLVGSEMCIRDRSSASEETAQMSTLDKERDDLLIFITSTITQMTKSPLVAQRTAAEKLYLPVKPYIGAARLANLQETAAIEGLLVDLDKDGMPEALAALTLTEVVASLKEKNQQYAALTEQRTNAQADNPVESAKKIRLRMDEEYDEMTTYAFAQSVVKPTATTATFINRLNTLIDETNALYNQRIAQAKAAAKKQADSESPS
;
A
#
# COMPACT_ATOMS: atom_id res chain seq x y z
N GLY A 1 4.03 32.62 -1.28
CA GLY A 1 3.78 31.51 -1.18
C GLY A 1 2.75 30.56 -0.57
N LEU A 2 1.43 30.87 -0.55
CA LEU A 2 0.40 29.96 0.00
C LEU A 2 -0.08 28.87 -0.99
N VAL A 3 0.25 29.00 -2.26
CA VAL A 3 -0.24 28.07 -3.31
C VAL A 3 0.46 26.69 -3.26
N GLY A 4 1.69 26.62 -2.77
CA GLY A 4 2.43 25.34 -2.69
C GLY A 4 1.97 24.41 -1.55
N SER A 5 1.45 24.96 -0.45
CA SER A 5 1.01 24.16 0.70
C SER A 5 -0.36 23.51 0.49
N GLU A 6 -1.28 24.20 -0.20
CA GLU A 6 -2.60 23.66 -0.51
C GLU A 6 -2.53 22.53 -1.55
N MET A 7 -1.61 22.65 -2.51
CA MET A 7 -1.40 21.60 -3.51
C MET A 7 -0.84 20.30 -2.88
N CYS A 8 0.12 20.40 -1.96
CA CYS A 8 0.65 19.27 -1.21
C CYS A 8 -0.39 18.58 -0.29
N ILE A 9 -1.35 19.34 0.27
CA ILE A 9 -2.40 18.78 1.12
C ILE A 9 -3.44 18.04 0.26
N ARG A 10 -3.81 18.59 -0.89
CA ARG A 10 -4.75 17.98 -1.82
C ARG A 10 -4.20 16.67 -2.41
N ASP A 11 -2.94 16.65 -2.82
CA ASP A 11 -2.27 15.44 -3.36
C ASP A 11 -2.17 14.34 -2.31
N ARG A 12 -1.97 14.70 -1.05
CA ARG A 12 -1.89 13.74 0.06
C ARG A 12 -3.25 13.14 0.42
N SER A 13 -4.35 13.91 0.28
CA SER A 13 -5.70 13.42 0.52
C SER A 13 -6.18 12.51 -0.60
N SER A 14 -5.91 12.84 -1.87
CA SER A 14 -6.29 11.98 -3.02
C SER A 14 -5.54 10.65 -3.00
N ALA A 15 -4.23 10.64 -2.73
CA ALA A 15 -3.46 9.40 -2.58
C ALA A 15 -3.93 8.53 -1.40
N SER A 16 -4.46 9.14 -0.35
CA SER A 16 -5.06 8.43 0.79
C SER A 16 -6.39 7.79 0.42
N GLU A 17 -7.25 8.50 -0.32
CA GLU A 17 -8.55 8.00 -0.79
C GLU A 17 -8.37 6.85 -1.79
N GLU A 18 -7.48 6.97 -2.77
CA GLU A 18 -7.16 5.90 -3.71
C GLU A 18 -6.62 4.65 -2.99
N THR A 19 -5.76 4.84 -1.99
CA THR A 19 -5.24 3.72 -1.20
C THR A 19 -6.36 3.02 -0.41
N ALA A 20 -7.29 3.77 0.15
CA ALA A 20 -8.45 3.22 0.85
C ALA A 20 -9.39 2.46 -0.09
N GLN A 21 -9.64 3.01 -1.29
CA GLN A 21 -10.45 2.35 -2.32
C GLN A 21 -9.81 1.04 -2.79
N MET A 22 -8.51 1.04 -3.07
CA MET A 22 -7.78 -0.18 -3.45
C MET A 22 -7.85 -1.24 -2.36
N SER A 23 -7.68 -0.86 -1.08
CA SER A 23 -7.78 -1.80 0.03
C SER A 23 -9.18 -2.39 0.19
N THR A 24 -10.23 -1.60 -0.08
CA THR A 24 -11.62 -2.07 -0.05
C THR A 24 -11.88 -3.06 -1.18
N LEU A 25 -11.47 -2.73 -2.41
CA LEU A 25 -11.63 -3.61 -3.57
C LEU A 25 -10.83 -4.90 -3.42
N ASP A 26 -9.63 -4.84 -2.85
CA ASP A 26 -8.80 -5.99 -2.56
C ASP A 26 -9.52 -6.97 -1.63
N LYS A 27 -10.03 -6.47 -0.52
CA LYS A 27 -10.82 -7.27 0.41
C LYS A 27 -12.08 -7.86 -0.22
N GLU A 28 -12.80 -7.08 -1.03
CA GLU A 28 -14.01 -7.56 -1.70
C GLU A 28 -13.68 -8.67 -2.71
N ARG A 29 -12.56 -8.59 -3.43
CA ARG A 29 -12.09 -9.66 -4.33
C ARG A 29 -11.73 -10.93 -3.56
N ASP A 30 -10.96 -10.78 -2.48
CA ASP A 30 -10.59 -11.87 -1.60
C ASP A 30 -11.80 -12.62 -1.08
N ASP A 31 -12.78 -11.89 -0.53
CA ASP A 31 -14.00 -12.45 0.03
C ASP A 31 -14.81 -13.21 -1.04
N LEU A 32 -14.96 -12.65 -2.26
CA LEU A 32 -15.64 -13.28 -3.37
C LEU A 32 -14.91 -14.53 -3.88
N LEU A 33 -13.59 -14.45 -4.03
CA LEU A 33 -12.76 -15.58 -4.48
C LEU A 33 -12.79 -16.75 -3.49
N ILE A 34 -12.67 -16.45 -2.19
CA ILE A 34 -12.78 -17.43 -1.12
C ILE A 34 -14.18 -18.05 -1.10
N PHE A 35 -15.22 -17.23 -1.26
CA PHE A 35 -16.60 -17.72 -1.28
C PHE A 35 -16.84 -18.69 -2.44
N ILE A 36 -16.43 -18.33 -3.67
CA ILE A 36 -16.58 -19.17 -4.88
C ILE A 36 -15.85 -20.50 -4.69
N THR A 37 -14.56 -20.44 -4.35
CA THR A 37 -13.71 -21.64 -4.24
C THR A 37 -14.13 -22.57 -3.11
N SER A 38 -14.54 -22.02 -1.97
CA SER A 38 -15.02 -22.79 -0.84
C SER A 38 -16.40 -23.40 -1.10
N THR A 39 -17.31 -22.64 -1.71
CA THR A 39 -18.65 -23.16 -2.06
C THR A 39 -18.55 -24.33 -3.03
N ILE A 40 -17.77 -24.21 -4.10
CA ILE A 40 -17.57 -25.30 -5.06
C ILE A 40 -16.97 -26.52 -4.35
N THR A 41 -15.96 -26.32 -3.51
CA THR A 41 -15.33 -27.43 -2.75
C THR A 41 -16.31 -28.11 -1.82
N GLN A 42 -17.14 -27.36 -1.10
CA GLN A 42 -18.14 -27.94 -0.18
C GLN A 42 -19.26 -28.65 -0.92
N MET A 43 -19.73 -28.10 -2.03
CA MET A 43 -20.85 -28.67 -2.81
C MET A 43 -20.48 -29.97 -3.55
N THR A 44 -19.21 -30.34 -3.66
CA THR A 44 -18.82 -31.69 -4.11
C THR A 44 -19.35 -32.80 -3.16
N LYS A 45 -19.69 -32.43 -1.91
CA LYS A 45 -20.27 -33.34 -0.89
C LYS A 45 -21.78 -33.12 -0.69
N SER A 46 -22.43 -32.34 -1.57
CA SER A 46 -23.87 -32.08 -1.44
C SER A 46 -24.70 -33.34 -1.53
N PRO A 47 -25.71 -33.50 -0.67
CA PRO A 47 -26.68 -34.62 -0.77
C PRO A 47 -27.57 -34.49 -2.02
N LEU A 48 -27.68 -33.28 -2.60
CA LEU A 48 -28.43 -33.02 -3.83
C LEU A 48 -27.58 -33.37 -5.05
N VAL A 49 -28.00 -34.41 -5.80
CA VAL A 49 -27.24 -34.93 -6.92
C VAL A 49 -26.88 -33.84 -7.97
N ALA A 50 -27.86 -33.00 -8.33
CA ALA A 50 -27.64 -31.92 -9.32
C ALA A 50 -26.53 -30.94 -8.88
N GLN A 51 -26.52 -30.49 -7.63
CA GLN A 51 -25.50 -29.61 -7.08
C GLN A 51 -24.14 -30.28 -7.00
N ARG A 52 -24.12 -31.56 -6.54
CA ARG A 52 -22.87 -32.31 -6.46
C ARG A 52 -22.23 -32.49 -7.84
N THR A 53 -22.99 -32.90 -8.84
CA THR A 53 -22.49 -33.07 -10.21
C THR A 53 -21.96 -31.74 -10.78
N ALA A 54 -22.68 -30.63 -10.56
CA ALA A 54 -22.23 -29.31 -10.99
C ALA A 54 -20.92 -28.90 -10.27
N ALA A 55 -20.82 -29.14 -8.97
CA ALA A 55 -19.63 -28.85 -8.18
C ALA A 55 -18.42 -29.70 -8.60
N GLU A 56 -18.60 -30.99 -8.83
CA GLU A 56 -17.55 -31.89 -9.33
C GLU A 56 -17.00 -31.44 -10.67
N LYS A 57 -17.89 -30.95 -11.59
CA LYS A 57 -17.49 -30.38 -12.89
C LYS A 57 -16.65 -29.11 -12.74
N LEU A 58 -17.02 -28.21 -11.82
CA LEU A 58 -16.33 -26.94 -11.55
C LEU A 58 -15.04 -27.13 -10.74
N TYR A 59 -14.96 -28.17 -9.92
CA TYR A 59 -13.85 -28.34 -8.98
C TYR A 59 -12.49 -28.46 -9.64
N LEU A 60 -12.39 -29.20 -10.73
CA LEU A 60 -11.11 -29.45 -11.40
C LEU A 60 -10.50 -28.16 -11.99
N PRO A 61 -11.25 -27.32 -12.75
CA PRO A 61 -10.73 -26.04 -13.22
C PRO A 61 -10.51 -25.01 -12.11
N VAL A 62 -11.27 -25.06 -11.00
CA VAL A 62 -11.17 -24.10 -9.89
C VAL A 62 -10.03 -24.44 -8.92
N LYS A 63 -9.67 -25.71 -8.81
CA LYS A 63 -8.66 -26.19 -7.85
C LYS A 63 -7.33 -25.43 -7.87
N PRO A 64 -6.74 -25.03 -9.01
CA PRO A 64 -5.49 -24.25 -9.04
C PRO A 64 -5.58 -22.88 -8.38
N TYR A 65 -6.78 -22.32 -8.25
CA TYR A 65 -7.03 -20.97 -7.71
C TYR A 65 -7.40 -20.97 -6.22
N ILE A 66 -7.50 -22.15 -5.61
CA ILE A 66 -7.76 -22.27 -4.17
C ILE A 66 -6.56 -21.68 -3.40
N GLY A 67 -6.82 -20.62 -2.62
CA GLY A 67 -5.80 -19.90 -1.89
C GLY A 67 -5.15 -18.74 -2.65
N ALA A 68 -5.60 -18.42 -3.86
CA ALA A 68 -5.09 -17.30 -4.66
C ALA A 68 -5.30 -15.93 -3.98
N ALA A 69 -6.29 -15.79 -3.11
CA ALA A 69 -6.48 -14.62 -2.23
C ALA A 69 -5.31 -14.33 -1.25
N ARG A 70 -4.27 -15.15 -1.24
CA ARG A 70 -3.05 -14.94 -0.43
C ARG A 70 -1.84 -14.55 -1.28
N LEU A 71 -2.02 -14.42 -2.56
CA LEU A 71 -0.98 -14.03 -3.49
C LEU A 71 -0.74 -12.51 -3.42
N ALA A 72 0.39 -12.06 -3.95
CA ALA A 72 0.60 -10.63 -4.15
C ALA A 72 -0.43 -10.10 -5.16
N ASN A 73 -0.90 -8.87 -4.96
CA ASN A 73 -2.03 -8.27 -5.70
C ASN A 73 -1.98 -8.45 -7.24
N LEU A 74 -0.80 -8.31 -7.84
CA LEU A 74 -0.64 -8.50 -9.29
C LEU A 74 -0.83 -9.97 -9.70
N GLN A 75 -0.32 -10.89 -8.89
CA GLN A 75 -0.46 -12.33 -9.12
C GLN A 75 -1.90 -12.79 -8.89
N GLU A 76 -2.58 -12.21 -7.90
CA GLU A 76 -3.98 -12.46 -7.63
C GLU A 76 -4.86 -11.96 -8.77
N THR A 77 -4.64 -10.75 -9.28
CA THR A 77 -5.35 -10.22 -10.45
C THR A 77 -5.26 -11.19 -11.63
N ALA A 78 -4.06 -11.67 -11.96
CA ALA A 78 -3.85 -12.63 -13.04
C ALA A 78 -4.50 -14.00 -12.74
N ALA A 79 -4.48 -14.45 -11.49
CA ALA A 79 -5.14 -15.69 -11.07
C ALA A 79 -6.67 -15.61 -11.22
N ILE A 80 -7.27 -14.47 -10.83
CA ILE A 80 -8.71 -14.23 -11.02
C ILE A 80 -9.06 -14.20 -12.51
N GLU A 81 -8.26 -13.55 -13.35
CA GLU A 81 -8.48 -13.55 -14.81
C GLU A 81 -8.43 -14.97 -15.37
N GLY A 82 -7.45 -15.78 -14.97
CA GLY A 82 -7.36 -17.18 -15.36
C GLY A 82 -8.58 -17.99 -14.92
N LEU A 83 -9.03 -17.81 -13.67
CA LEU A 83 -10.24 -18.44 -13.15
C LEU A 83 -11.47 -18.07 -13.97
N LEU A 84 -11.65 -16.79 -14.31
CA LEU A 84 -12.79 -16.31 -15.09
C LEU A 84 -12.81 -16.92 -16.50
N VAL A 85 -11.64 -17.05 -17.14
CA VAL A 85 -11.50 -17.73 -18.43
C VAL A 85 -11.87 -19.21 -18.32
N ASP A 86 -11.45 -19.89 -17.25
CA ASP A 86 -11.78 -21.30 -17.04
C ASP A 86 -13.28 -21.51 -16.74
N LEU A 87 -13.92 -20.58 -16.05
CA LEU A 87 -15.36 -20.61 -15.74
C LEU A 87 -16.27 -20.21 -16.90
N ASP A 88 -15.72 -19.66 -17.99
CA ASP A 88 -16.46 -19.29 -19.22
C ASP A 88 -16.46 -20.43 -20.26
N LYS A 89 -15.76 -21.56 -20.00
CA LYS A 89 -15.70 -22.69 -20.90
C LYS A 89 -17.03 -23.45 -20.97
N ASP A 90 -17.20 -24.24 -22.04
CA ASP A 90 -18.42 -24.98 -22.32
C ASP A 90 -18.95 -25.79 -21.12
N GLY A 91 -20.19 -25.49 -20.76
CA GLY A 91 -20.92 -26.14 -19.67
C GLY A 91 -20.51 -25.73 -18.27
N MET A 92 -19.60 -24.76 -18.11
CA MET A 92 -19.29 -24.16 -16.79
C MET A 92 -20.36 -23.16 -16.36
N PRO A 93 -20.92 -22.29 -17.25
CA PRO A 93 -22.00 -21.39 -16.88
C PRO A 93 -23.24 -22.09 -16.33
N GLU A 94 -23.64 -23.22 -16.92
CA GLU A 94 -24.78 -24.02 -16.43
C GLU A 94 -24.48 -24.63 -15.04
N ALA A 95 -23.25 -25.07 -14.82
CA ALA A 95 -22.82 -25.60 -13.53
C ALA A 95 -22.77 -24.49 -12.46
N LEU A 96 -22.33 -23.27 -12.81
CA LEU A 96 -22.40 -22.11 -11.93
C LEU A 96 -23.84 -21.73 -11.57
N ALA A 97 -24.75 -21.76 -12.54
CA ALA A 97 -26.16 -21.50 -12.32
C ALA A 97 -26.80 -22.53 -11.37
N ALA A 98 -26.44 -23.81 -11.50
CA ALA A 98 -26.90 -24.87 -10.60
C ALA A 98 -26.45 -24.70 -9.14
N LEU A 99 -25.33 -23.98 -8.92
CA LEU A 99 -24.81 -23.62 -7.60
C LEU A 99 -25.19 -22.19 -7.18
N THR A 100 -25.95 -21.45 -7.97
CA THR A 100 -26.31 -20.02 -7.74
C THR A 100 -25.08 -19.10 -7.62
N LEU A 101 -23.99 -19.42 -8.33
CA LEU A 101 -22.73 -18.69 -8.28
C LEU A 101 -22.56 -17.66 -9.42
N THR A 102 -23.47 -17.62 -10.40
CA THR A 102 -23.36 -16.76 -11.59
C THR A 102 -23.17 -15.29 -11.22
N GLU A 103 -24.01 -14.75 -10.33
CA GLU A 103 -23.93 -13.35 -9.89
C GLU A 103 -22.65 -13.06 -9.10
N VAL A 104 -22.20 -14.05 -8.30
CA VAL A 104 -20.98 -13.91 -7.49
C VAL A 104 -19.74 -13.85 -8.37
N VAL A 105 -19.70 -14.68 -9.42
CA VAL A 105 -18.61 -14.66 -10.42
C VAL A 105 -18.63 -13.37 -11.22
N ALA A 106 -19.81 -12.87 -11.60
CA ALA A 106 -19.94 -11.56 -12.25
C ALA A 106 -19.42 -10.41 -11.36
N SER A 107 -19.76 -10.43 -10.08
CA SER A 107 -19.24 -9.45 -9.10
C SER A 107 -17.71 -9.54 -8.95
N LEU A 108 -17.13 -10.74 -8.89
CA LEU A 108 -15.69 -10.94 -8.84
C LEU A 108 -15.01 -10.33 -10.08
N LYS A 109 -15.57 -10.56 -11.27
CA LYS A 109 -15.07 -9.99 -12.52
C LYS A 109 -15.05 -8.46 -12.47
N GLU A 110 -16.16 -7.86 -12.05
CA GLU A 110 -16.29 -6.41 -11.94
C GLU A 110 -15.26 -5.81 -10.96
N LYS A 111 -15.15 -6.39 -9.76
CA LYS A 111 -14.18 -5.92 -8.75
C LYS A 111 -12.75 -6.06 -9.20
N ASN A 112 -12.41 -7.16 -9.89
CA ASN A 112 -11.07 -7.35 -10.44
C ASN A 112 -10.74 -6.33 -11.52
N GLN A 113 -11.68 -6.01 -12.39
CA GLN A 113 -11.51 -4.97 -13.40
C GLN A 113 -11.35 -3.58 -12.80
N GLN A 114 -12.15 -3.23 -11.78
CA GLN A 114 -12.03 -1.96 -11.06
C GLN A 114 -10.65 -1.84 -10.39
N TYR A 115 -10.18 -2.91 -9.76
CA TYR A 115 -8.87 -2.93 -9.14
C TYR A 115 -7.72 -2.77 -10.13
N ALA A 116 -7.78 -3.49 -11.26
CA ALA A 116 -6.79 -3.39 -12.33
C ALA A 116 -6.74 -1.96 -12.92
N ALA A 117 -7.89 -1.34 -13.17
CA ALA A 117 -7.98 0.03 -13.69
C ALA A 117 -7.38 1.06 -12.71
N LEU A 118 -7.66 0.95 -11.41
CA LEU A 118 -7.07 1.83 -10.39
C LEU A 118 -5.55 1.62 -10.28
N THR A 119 -5.07 0.38 -10.41
CA THR A 119 -3.63 0.08 -10.40
C THR A 119 -2.93 0.71 -11.58
N GLU A 120 -3.52 0.62 -12.79
CA GLU A 120 -3.01 1.26 -13.99
C GLU A 120 -3.00 2.78 -13.87
N GLN A 121 -4.10 3.37 -13.43
CA GLN A 121 -4.21 4.81 -13.21
C GLN A 121 -3.13 5.33 -12.25
N ARG A 122 -2.90 4.62 -11.13
CA ARG A 122 -1.86 4.97 -10.16
C ARG A 122 -0.47 4.86 -10.75
N THR A 123 -0.21 3.82 -11.54
CA THR A 123 1.09 3.62 -12.21
C THR A 123 1.36 4.74 -13.20
N ASN A 124 0.37 5.13 -14.01
CA ASN A 124 0.47 6.22 -14.96
C ASN A 124 0.66 7.57 -14.25
N ALA A 125 -0.09 7.85 -13.20
CA ALA A 125 0.08 9.07 -12.41
C ALA A 125 1.46 9.17 -11.75
N GLN A 126 2.05 8.06 -11.32
CA GLN A 126 3.41 8.01 -10.80
C GLN A 126 4.48 8.22 -11.89
N ALA A 127 4.22 7.73 -13.11
CA ALA A 127 5.11 7.94 -14.25
C ALA A 127 5.08 9.39 -14.75
N ASP A 128 3.90 10.01 -14.77
CA ASP A 128 3.70 11.40 -15.21
C ASP A 128 4.21 12.43 -14.19
N ASN A 129 4.13 12.10 -12.90
CA ASN A 129 4.62 12.91 -11.79
C ASN A 129 5.59 12.10 -10.92
N PRO A 130 6.84 11.92 -11.34
CA PRO A 130 7.83 11.24 -10.54
C PRO A 130 8.10 12.08 -9.28
N VAL A 131 7.44 11.76 -8.18
CA VAL A 131 7.71 12.36 -6.87
C VAL A 131 9.16 12.08 -6.54
N GLU A 132 9.97 13.14 -6.47
CA GLU A 132 11.37 13.00 -6.09
C GLU A 132 11.45 12.28 -4.74
N SER A 133 12.23 11.22 -4.67
CA SER A 133 12.29 10.41 -3.44
C SER A 133 12.74 11.28 -2.26
N ALA A 134 12.18 11.05 -1.08
CA ALA A 134 12.57 11.75 0.15
C ALA A 134 14.08 11.69 0.41
N LYS A 135 14.75 10.63 -0.09
CA LYS A 135 16.22 10.50 -0.04
C LYS A 135 16.92 11.54 -0.93
N LYS A 136 16.44 11.75 -2.16
CA LYS A 136 17.02 12.76 -3.07
C LYS A 136 16.80 14.19 -2.55
N ILE A 137 15.59 14.47 -2.04
CA ILE A 137 15.27 15.76 -1.43
C ILE A 137 16.19 16.03 -0.25
N ARG A 138 16.42 15.05 0.63
CA ARG A 138 17.33 15.19 1.77
C ARG A 138 18.75 15.49 1.32
N LEU A 139 19.29 14.73 0.36
CA LEU A 139 20.66 14.98 -0.15
C LEU A 139 20.82 16.40 -0.69
N ARG A 140 19.83 16.90 -1.45
CA ARG A 140 19.86 18.26 -1.94
C ARG A 140 19.73 19.30 -0.81
N MET A 141 18.89 19.03 0.19
CA MET A 141 18.79 19.88 1.38
C MET A 141 20.11 19.91 2.17
N ASP A 142 20.80 18.79 2.28
CA ASP A 142 22.11 18.72 2.95
C ASP A 142 23.16 19.53 2.19
N GLU A 143 23.20 19.45 0.85
CA GLU A 143 24.08 20.25 0.00
C GLU A 143 23.81 21.76 0.15
N GLU A 144 22.55 22.20 0.03
CA GLU A 144 22.16 23.58 0.20
C GLU A 144 22.46 24.12 1.63
N TYR A 145 22.30 23.25 2.63
CA TYR A 145 22.62 23.58 4.02
C TYR A 145 24.15 23.79 4.20
N ASP A 146 24.97 22.93 3.63
CA ASP A 146 26.43 23.06 3.67
C ASP A 146 26.91 24.32 2.96
N GLU A 147 26.35 24.64 1.79
CA GLU A 147 26.66 25.87 1.07
C GLU A 147 26.27 27.12 1.89
N MET A 148 25.07 27.13 2.45
CA MET A 148 24.55 28.24 3.25
C MET A 148 25.43 28.49 4.50
N THR A 149 25.77 27.42 5.22
CA THR A 149 26.58 27.51 6.44
C THR A 149 28.02 27.95 6.11
N THR A 150 28.62 27.42 5.04
CA THR A 150 29.94 27.81 4.55
C THR A 150 29.97 29.26 4.15
N TYR A 151 28.96 29.74 3.41
CA TYR A 151 28.86 31.13 3.02
C TYR A 151 28.70 32.07 4.24
N ALA A 152 27.81 31.69 5.19
CA ALA A 152 27.60 32.46 6.40
C ALA A 152 28.88 32.57 7.26
N PHE A 153 29.64 31.46 7.37
CA PHE A 153 30.93 31.45 8.06
C PHE A 153 31.95 32.34 7.34
N ALA A 154 32.12 32.18 6.03
CA ALA A 154 33.06 33.02 5.25
C ALA A 154 32.72 34.51 5.37
N GLN A 155 31.44 34.87 5.30
CA GLN A 155 30.97 36.25 5.45
C GLN A 155 31.23 36.80 6.85
N SER A 156 31.11 35.95 7.89
CA SER A 156 31.39 36.37 9.28
C SER A 156 32.87 36.71 9.52
N VAL A 157 33.77 36.10 8.76
CA VAL A 157 35.22 36.33 8.85
C VAL A 157 35.67 37.48 7.99
N VAL A 158 35.19 37.57 6.73
CA VAL A 158 35.67 38.54 5.72
C VAL A 158 35.00 39.92 5.93
N LYS A 159 33.71 39.93 6.23
CA LYS A 159 32.93 41.16 6.39
C LYS A 159 31.85 40.97 7.47
N PRO A 160 32.26 40.97 8.76
CA PRO A 160 31.31 40.72 9.85
C PRO A 160 30.24 41.81 9.89
N THR A 161 28.97 41.36 10.02
CA THR A 161 27.81 42.24 10.20
C THR A 161 26.97 41.74 11.36
N ALA A 162 26.17 42.61 11.97
CA ALA A 162 25.24 42.23 13.02
C ALA A 162 24.21 41.17 12.52
N THR A 163 23.83 41.27 11.25
CA THR A 163 22.90 40.30 10.62
C THR A 163 23.51 38.91 10.54
N THR A 164 24.78 38.80 10.09
CA THR A 164 25.50 37.53 10.00
C THR A 164 25.68 36.89 11.37
N ALA A 165 26.08 37.70 12.38
CA ALA A 165 26.23 37.23 13.75
C ALA A 165 24.90 36.73 14.33
N THR A 166 23.81 37.45 14.09
CA THR A 166 22.46 37.04 14.54
C THR A 166 22.00 35.74 13.87
N PHE A 167 22.27 35.61 12.56
CA PHE A 167 21.93 34.38 11.83
C PHE A 167 22.68 33.19 12.39
N ILE A 168 23.99 33.26 12.56
CA ILE A 168 24.82 32.17 13.09
C ILE A 168 24.37 31.78 14.51
N ASN A 169 24.11 32.76 15.38
CA ASN A 169 23.64 32.47 16.73
C ASN A 169 22.28 31.74 16.74
N ARG A 170 21.33 32.19 15.91
CA ARG A 170 20.02 31.52 15.77
C ARG A 170 20.15 30.11 15.21
N LEU A 171 21.02 29.91 14.23
CA LEU A 171 21.27 28.61 13.63
C LEU A 171 21.85 27.64 14.67
N ASN A 172 22.87 28.08 15.43
CA ASN A 172 23.45 27.27 16.51
C ASN A 172 22.42 26.91 17.57
N THR A 173 21.58 27.85 17.98
CA THR A 173 20.47 27.54 18.93
C THR A 173 19.53 26.48 18.37
N LEU A 174 19.14 26.58 17.11
CA LEU A 174 18.28 25.59 16.45
C LEU A 174 18.92 24.20 16.37
N ILE A 175 20.23 24.15 16.10
CA ILE A 175 21.01 22.89 16.08
C ILE A 175 21.03 22.28 17.48
N ASP A 176 21.28 23.07 18.52
CA ASP A 176 21.32 22.57 19.90
C ASP A 176 19.95 22.05 20.37
N GLU A 177 18.89 22.77 20.07
CA GLU A 177 17.51 22.33 20.36
C GLU A 177 17.15 21.03 19.61
N THR A 178 17.54 20.95 18.34
CA THR A 178 17.29 19.75 17.52
C THR A 178 18.05 18.54 18.06
N ASN A 179 19.30 18.71 18.43
CA ASN A 179 20.13 17.68 19.03
C ASN A 179 19.59 17.22 20.39
N ALA A 180 19.11 18.15 21.22
CA ALA A 180 18.48 17.82 22.49
C ALA A 180 17.22 16.97 22.31
N LEU A 181 16.33 17.35 21.37
CA LEU A 181 15.14 16.58 21.04
C LEU A 181 15.47 15.18 20.46
N TYR A 182 16.48 15.10 19.60
CA TYR A 182 16.93 13.83 19.05
C TYR A 182 17.45 12.91 20.16
N ASN A 183 18.32 13.41 21.03
CA ASN A 183 18.87 12.64 22.15
C ASN A 183 17.78 12.19 23.12
N GLN A 184 16.78 13.03 23.39
CA GLN A 184 15.62 12.68 24.22
C GLN A 184 14.83 11.52 23.60
N ARG A 185 14.56 11.54 22.29
CA ARG A 185 13.87 10.44 21.58
C ARG A 185 14.65 9.14 21.62
N ILE A 186 15.96 9.19 21.43
CA ILE A 186 16.85 8.01 21.53
C ILE A 186 16.80 7.44 22.96
N ALA A 187 16.88 8.29 23.99
CA ALA A 187 16.79 7.85 25.38
C ALA A 187 15.45 7.19 25.70
N GLN A 188 14.35 7.77 25.23
CA GLN A 188 13.00 7.21 25.39
C GLN A 188 12.86 5.85 24.67
N ALA A 189 13.37 5.74 23.44
CA ALA A 189 13.35 4.48 22.70
C ALA A 189 14.15 3.38 23.40
N LYS A 190 15.33 3.70 23.89
CA LYS A 190 16.16 2.75 24.68
C LYS A 190 15.49 2.33 25.98
N ALA A 191 14.82 3.26 26.69
CA ALA A 191 14.09 2.96 27.92
C ALA A 191 12.88 2.06 27.65
N ALA A 192 12.16 2.29 26.55
CA ALA A 192 11.03 1.45 26.13
C ALA A 192 11.50 0.02 25.77
N ALA A 193 12.58 -0.10 24.99
CA ALA A 193 13.15 -1.40 24.63
C ALA A 193 13.62 -2.19 25.86
N LYS A 194 14.23 -1.52 26.84
CA LYS A 194 14.65 -2.15 28.09
C LYS A 194 13.45 -2.67 28.90
N LYS A 195 12.37 -1.90 29.01
CA LYS A 195 11.15 -2.33 29.70
C LYS A 195 10.50 -3.56 29.05
N GLN A 196 10.52 -3.66 27.71
CA GLN A 196 10.04 -4.84 27.00
C GLN A 196 10.90 -6.07 27.28
N ALA A 197 12.21 -5.95 27.22
CA ALA A 197 13.14 -7.04 27.52
C ALA A 197 12.99 -7.54 28.98
N ASP A 198 12.82 -6.64 29.93
CA ASP A 198 12.61 -6.99 31.35
C ASP A 198 11.23 -7.66 31.60
N SER A 199 10.22 -7.42 30.76
CA SER A 199 8.89 -8.04 30.84
C SER A 199 8.80 -9.41 30.17
N GLU A 200 9.72 -9.73 29.27
CA GLU A 200 9.78 -11.02 28.54
C GLU A 200 10.73 -12.06 29.18
N SER A 201 11.40 -11.72 30.29
CA SER A 201 12.22 -12.68 31.02
C SER A 201 11.33 -13.54 31.93
N PRO A 202 11.10 -14.85 31.64
CA PRO A 202 10.33 -15.72 32.51
C PRO A 202 11.11 -16.02 33.81
N SER A 203 10.39 -15.96 34.92
CA SER A 203 10.82 -16.40 36.25
C SER A 203 10.96 -17.90 36.33
#